data_e4c4539c273e96ade030aec2e71c3d9e
#
_entry.id   e4c4539c273e96ade030aec2e71c3d9e
#
_cell.length_a   1.000
_cell.length_b   1.000
_cell.length_c   1.000
_cell.angle_alpha   90.00
_cell.angle_beta   90.00
_cell.angle_gamma   90.00
#
_symmetry.space_group_name_H-M   'P 1'
#
loop_
_entity.id
_entity.type
_entity.pdbx_description
1 polymer ?
#
loop_
_entity_poly.entity_id
_entity_poly.type
_entity_poly.pdbx_seq_one_letter_code
_entity_poly.pdbx_strand_id
1 'polypeptide(L)'
;MRRFLKRLFLGFAGLLLILAAGGWLWLHPGRGPREDVDPAAKGWSEEVDGTLVVHLKGTPYEMGYQRGHFAREKVLLTVARFEGMLDRAKKEVGLPKFAANLILDITYQLCSPYIPDRYKREMEGLADATGCDLQMIRRGSVISVITERGCSAFAIWGGATTDGTLYHGRNFDWILDAGLEDSAILAVYEPEGLIPFASAGYAGMIGVLSGMNREHVTISQIGAVTSDRSLRGLPLEFVLRRMLEECPDLDEATRLIKSVKNTVGFNYVVSDGKAPDARAYETTANHVAVFGPDDPKETVEYAIRIPDAVFRADEAMDPTVRSLQRCAKAPDLPYGSISYDHRYKGIGTRVKEQYGKIDAAAALEILKATAMVDTNLHAVLTDGTNLKMWVAHAKNGQDASKQHFVEYDLKTLFLRPEDRPPVTAPAQVPAPEAPAEAAPAEGHTPPVS
;
A
#
# COMPACT_ATOMS: atom_id res chain seq x y z
N MET A 1 58.65 9.02 28.86
CA MET A 1 57.34 8.46 29.18
C MET A 1 56.17 9.45 28.85
N ARG A 2 56.08 10.68 29.38
CA ARG A 2 54.99 11.65 29.10
C ARG A 2 54.80 11.97 27.61
N ARG A 3 55.85 12.18 26.83
CA ARG A 3 55.78 12.47 25.40
C ARG A 3 55.29 11.27 24.56
N PHE A 4 55.62 10.04 24.95
CA PHE A 4 55.20 8.82 24.34
C PHE A 4 53.69 8.58 24.56
N LEU A 5 53.23 8.67 25.82
CA LEU A 5 51.83 8.56 26.21
C LEU A 5 50.95 9.62 25.51
N LYS A 6 51.42 10.86 25.38
CA LYS A 6 50.72 11.92 24.66
C LYS A 6 50.58 11.59 23.14
N ARG A 7 51.62 11.03 22.53
CA ARG A 7 51.54 10.59 21.09
C ARG A 7 50.59 9.39 20.89
N LEU A 8 50.60 8.45 21.84
CA LEU A 8 49.69 7.31 21.83
C LEU A 8 48.21 7.76 21.99
N PHE A 9 47.96 8.66 22.89
CA PHE A 9 46.61 9.26 23.11
C PHE A 9 46.14 10.05 21.91
N LEU A 10 47.00 10.86 21.26
CA LEU A 10 46.69 11.61 20.08
C LEU A 10 46.42 10.67 18.86
N GLY A 11 47.19 9.58 18.72
CA GLY A 11 46.97 8.56 17.71
C GLY A 11 45.64 7.84 17.89
N PHE A 12 45.30 7.44 19.13
CA PHE A 12 44.02 6.83 19.47
C PHE A 12 42.84 7.76 19.26
N ALA A 13 42.94 9.02 19.69
CA ALA A 13 41.91 10.05 19.43
C ALA A 13 41.73 10.31 17.92
N GLY A 14 42.83 10.35 17.16
CA GLY A 14 42.79 10.46 15.70
C GLY A 14 42.08 9.26 15.05
N LEU A 15 42.34 8.04 15.52
CA LEU A 15 41.66 6.84 15.02
C LEU A 15 40.17 6.87 15.32
N LEU A 16 39.79 7.26 16.53
CA LEU A 16 38.37 7.41 16.91
C LEU A 16 37.66 8.44 16.05
N LEU A 17 38.30 9.58 15.74
CA LEU A 17 37.77 10.61 14.85
C LEU A 17 37.59 10.09 13.42
N ILE A 18 38.55 9.31 12.90
CA ILE A 18 38.45 8.69 11.58
C ILE A 18 37.30 7.67 11.52
N LEU A 19 37.18 6.83 12.57
CA LEU A 19 36.06 5.86 12.67
C LEU A 19 34.71 6.56 12.78
N ALA A 20 34.61 7.62 13.58
CA ALA A 20 33.39 8.42 13.71
C ALA A 20 33.04 9.12 12.39
N ALA A 21 34.02 9.73 11.69
CA ALA A 21 33.81 10.35 10.40
C ALA A 21 33.41 9.34 9.31
N GLY A 22 34.08 8.17 9.28
CA GLY A 22 33.73 7.08 8.35
C GLY A 22 32.33 6.53 8.62
N GLY A 23 31.98 6.34 9.88
CA GLY A 23 30.63 5.96 10.29
C GLY A 23 29.57 6.99 9.90
N TRP A 24 29.87 8.27 10.11
CA TRP A 24 28.97 9.35 9.70
C TRP A 24 28.78 9.40 8.17
N LEU A 25 29.85 9.30 7.39
CA LEU A 25 29.79 9.26 5.92
C LEU A 25 29.01 8.05 5.41
N TRP A 26 29.17 6.90 6.07
CA TRP A 26 28.40 5.69 5.74
C TRP A 26 26.91 5.87 6.01
N LEU A 27 26.52 6.50 7.13
CA LEU A 27 25.12 6.77 7.49
C LEU A 27 24.48 7.85 6.60
N HIS A 28 25.29 8.74 5.99
CA HIS A 28 24.83 9.85 5.16
C HIS A 28 25.44 9.76 3.77
N PRO A 29 25.01 8.76 2.96
CA PRO A 29 25.56 8.59 1.63
C PRO A 29 25.29 9.84 0.78
N GLY A 30 26.24 10.16 -0.09
CA GLY A 30 26.12 11.25 -1.03
C GLY A 30 24.84 11.16 -1.88
N ARG A 31 24.60 12.21 -2.60
CA ARG A 31 23.49 12.34 -3.55
C ARG A 31 24.02 12.57 -4.95
N GLY A 32 23.21 12.24 -5.95
CA GLY A 32 23.49 12.57 -7.33
C GLY A 32 23.39 14.09 -7.59
N PRO A 33 23.78 14.54 -8.78
CA PRO A 33 23.65 15.94 -9.19
C PRO A 33 22.19 16.36 -9.22
N ARG A 34 21.95 17.64 -8.93
CA ARG A 34 20.64 18.25 -9.17
C ARG A 34 20.41 18.36 -10.67
N GLU A 35 19.16 18.16 -11.07
CA GLU A 35 18.71 18.31 -12.44
C GLU A 35 17.84 19.57 -12.54
N ASP A 36 17.89 20.26 -13.67
CA ASP A 36 16.99 21.36 -13.97
C ASP A 36 15.69 20.77 -14.53
N VAL A 37 14.60 20.87 -13.77
CA VAL A 37 13.30 20.24 -14.10
C VAL A 37 12.23 21.31 -14.19
N ASP A 38 11.58 21.41 -15.35
CA ASP A 38 10.25 22.01 -15.44
C ASP A 38 9.19 20.97 -15.09
N PRO A 39 8.59 21.03 -13.88
CA PRO A 39 7.64 20.01 -13.44
C PRO A 39 6.38 19.95 -14.31
N ALA A 40 5.97 21.07 -14.91
CA ALA A 40 4.76 21.18 -15.74
C ALA A 40 4.97 20.68 -17.18
N ALA A 41 6.21 20.52 -17.64
CA ALA A 41 6.48 20.05 -18.99
C ALA A 41 5.92 18.65 -19.27
N LYS A 42 6.01 17.76 -18.28
CA LYS A 42 5.52 16.36 -18.40
C LYS A 42 4.45 16.01 -17.38
N GLY A 43 4.58 16.50 -16.13
CA GLY A 43 3.67 16.22 -15.02
C GLY A 43 2.53 17.24 -14.90
N TRP A 44 1.50 16.88 -14.15
CA TRP A 44 0.42 17.79 -13.74
C TRP A 44 -0.29 17.26 -12.50
N SER A 45 -1.22 18.04 -11.96
CA SER A 45 -2.12 17.60 -10.90
C SER A 45 -3.53 18.07 -11.17
N GLU A 46 -4.49 17.35 -10.62
CA GLU A 46 -5.91 17.68 -10.65
C GLU A 46 -6.55 17.27 -9.32
N GLU A 47 -7.76 17.75 -9.07
CA GLU A 47 -8.58 17.33 -7.93
C GLU A 47 -9.78 16.54 -8.44
N VAL A 48 -9.97 15.33 -7.91
CA VAL A 48 -11.09 14.46 -8.24
C VAL A 48 -11.82 14.12 -6.94
N ASP A 49 -13.04 14.57 -6.79
CA ASP A 49 -13.87 14.38 -5.58
C ASP A 49 -13.12 14.66 -4.26
N GLY A 50 -12.40 15.80 -4.24
CA GLY A 50 -11.62 16.22 -3.06
C GLY A 50 -10.34 15.43 -2.81
N THR A 51 -9.94 14.56 -3.72
CA THR A 51 -8.66 13.86 -3.67
C THR A 51 -7.68 14.49 -4.65
N LEU A 52 -6.49 14.88 -4.17
CA LEU A 52 -5.40 15.31 -5.02
C LEU A 52 -4.86 14.13 -5.83
N VAL A 53 -4.95 14.22 -7.14
CA VAL A 53 -4.34 13.29 -8.09
C VAL A 53 -3.09 13.96 -8.67
N VAL A 54 -1.95 13.27 -8.60
CA VAL A 54 -0.67 13.77 -9.14
C VAL A 54 -0.20 12.85 -10.26
N HIS A 55 0.04 13.42 -11.43
CA HIS A 55 0.52 12.73 -12.62
C HIS A 55 2.02 12.97 -12.78
N LEU A 56 2.78 11.88 -12.69
CA LEU A 56 4.23 11.86 -12.60
C LEU A 56 4.78 11.14 -13.82
N LYS A 57 5.56 11.84 -14.65
CA LYS A 57 6.03 11.31 -15.94
C LYS A 57 7.49 11.66 -16.20
N GLY A 58 8.26 10.69 -16.66
CA GLY A 58 9.64 10.89 -17.11
C GLY A 58 10.66 10.08 -16.34
N THR A 59 11.84 10.65 -16.13
CA THR A 59 12.92 10.06 -15.36
C THR A 59 12.56 9.98 -13.87
N PRO A 60 13.23 9.12 -13.09
CA PRO A 60 12.97 9.02 -11.65
C PRO A 60 13.14 10.36 -10.91
N TYR A 61 14.16 11.13 -11.25
CA TYR A 61 14.38 12.43 -10.61
C TYR A 61 13.27 13.43 -10.96
N GLU A 62 12.85 13.50 -12.25
CA GLU A 62 11.73 14.32 -12.69
C GLU A 62 10.43 13.97 -11.93
N MET A 63 10.10 12.68 -11.82
CA MET A 63 8.89 12.23 -11.12
C MET A 63 8.91 12.60 -9.63
N GLY A 64 10.06 12.45 -8.97
CA GLY A 64 10.24 12.90 -7.59
C GLY A 64 10.08 14.41 -7.45
N TYR A 65 10.65 15.17 -8.36
CA TYR A 65 10.56 16.64 -8.39
C TYR A 65 9.12 17.11 -8.65
N GLN A 66 8.44 16.51 -9.63
CA GLN A 66 7.01 16.77 -9.91
C GLN A 66 6.13 16.52 -8.69
N ARG A 67 6.31 15.39 -8.00
CA ARG A 67 5.56 15.07 -6.77
C ARG A 67 5.81 16.14 -5.71
N GLY A 68 7.08 16.52 -5.50
CA GLY A 68 7.44 17.57 -4.56
C GLY A 68 6.88 18.93 -4.92
N HIS A 69 6.70 19.22 -6.22
CA HIS A 69 6.10 20.45 -6.70
C HIS A 69 4.57 20.46 -6.53
N PHE A 70 3.88 19.45 -7.08
CA PHE A 70 2.41 19.42 -7.12
C PHE A 70 1.75 19.06 -5.78
N ALA A 71 2.44 18.32 -4.91
CA ALA A 71 1.94 17.90 -3.61
C ALA A 71 2.78 18.43 -2.43
N ARG A 72 3.46 19.57 -2.59
CA ARG A 72 4.47 20.10 -1.66
C ARG A 72 3.98 20.13 -0.21
N GLU A 73 2.81 20.71 0.03
CA GLU A 73 2.27 20.85 1.38
C GLU A 73 2.01 19.49 2.02
N LYS A 74 1.43 18.56 1.26
CA LYS A 74 1.17 17.18 1.71
C LYS A 74 2.45 16.39 1.95
N VAL A 75 3.52 16.61 1.15
CA VAL A 75 4.83 16.00 1.39
C VAL A 75 5.43 16.50 2.70
N LEU A 76 5.44 17.81 2.91
CA LEU A 76 5.97 18.40 4.15
C LEU A 76 5.16 17.95 5.37
N LEU A 77 3.84 17.81 5.22
CA LEU A 77 2.98 17.25 6.26
C LEU A 77 3.33 15.79 6.57
N THR A 78 3.56 14.94 5.54
CA THR A 78 4.01 13.55 5.75
C THR A 78 5.30 13.51 6.56
N VAL A 79 6.29 14.34 6.21
CA VAL A 79 7.56 14.42 6.94
C VAL A 79 7.35 14.85 8.39
N ALA A 80 6.54 15.88 8.63
CA ALA A 80 6.22 16.36 9.98
C ALA A 80 5.48 15.29 10.82
N ARG A 81 4.53 14.56 10.23
CA ARG A 81 3.82 13.46 10.90
C ARG A 81 4.77 12.31 11.24
N PHE A 82 5.68 11.98 10.33
CA PHE A 82 6.71 10.97 10.58
C PHE A 82 7.64 11.38 11.73
N GLU A 83 8.10 12.63 11.78
CA GLU A 83 8.86 13.16 12.92
C GLU A 83 8.08 13.07 14.24
N GLY A 84 6.80 13.42 14.21
CA GLY A 84 5.91 13.29 15.37
C GLY A 84 5.76 11.84 15.88
N MET A 85 5.79 10.86 14.97
CA MET A 85 5.81 9.43 15.37
C MET A 85 7.11 9.06 16.11
N LEU A 86 8.26 9.57 15.66
CA LEU A 86 9.54 9.34 16.33
C LEU A 86 9.58 9.99 17.73
N ASP A 87 8.95 11.14 17.89
CA ASP A 87 8.81 11.79 19.19
C ASP A 87 7.87 11.02 20.13
N ARG A 88 6.81 10.36 19.61
CA ARG A 88 5.94 9.47 20.39
C ARG A 88 6.66 8.20 20.84
N ALA A 89 7.52 7.61 20.02
CA ALA A 89 8.32 6.44 20.40
C ALA A 89 9.13 6.68 21.69
N LYS A 90 9.59 7.91 21.92
CA LYS A 90 10.23 8.29 23.19
C LYS A 90 9.28 8.16 24.38
N LYS A 91 8.01 8.55 24.23
CA LYS A 91 7.02 8.52 25.31
C LYS A 91 6.51 7.11 25.61
N GLU A 92 6.31 6.32 24.56
CA GLU A 92 5.65 5.02 24.64
C GLU A 92 6.62 3.88 25.00
N VAL A 93 7.81 3.88 24.40
CA VAL A 93 8.80 2.81 24.58
C VAL A 93 10.14 3.28 25.13
N GLY A 94 10.26 4.54 25.54
CA GLY A 94 11.48 5.11 26.12
C GLY A 94 12.64 5.29 25.11
N LEU A 95 12.39 5.17 23.80
CA LEU A 95 13.41 5.28 22.77
C LEU A 95 13.66 6.75 22.39
N PRO A 96 14.82 7.34 22.70
CA PRO A 96 15.11 8.73 22.32
C PRO A 96 15.10 8.94 20.80
N LYS A 97 14.64 10.09 20.32
CA LYS A 97 14.55 10.41 18.87
C LYS A 97 15.86 10.18 18.12
N PHE A 98 17.01 10.54 18.71
CA PHE A 98 18.30 10.30 18.06
C PHE A 98 18.60 8.82 17.88
N ALA A 99 18.21 7.97 18.84
CA ALA A 99 18.40 6.52 18.73
C ALA A 99 17.43 5.91 17.71
N ALA A 100 16.17 6.37 17.65
CA ALA A 100 15.22 5.97 16.62
C ALA A 100 15.73 6.35 15.22
N ASN A 101 16.23 7.58 15.04
CA ASN A 101 16.87 8.02 13.81
C ASN A 101 18.06 7.16 13.43
N LEU A 102 18.95 6.85 14.37
CA LEU A 102 20.13 6.01 14.12
C LEU A 102 19.74 4.59 13.69
N ILE A 103 18.72 4.00 14.32
CA ILE A 103 18.19 2.68 13.92
C ILE A 103 17.68 2.73 12.47
N LEU A 104 16.92 3.75 12.10
CA LEU A 104 16.41 3.92 10.75
C LEU A 104 17.53 4.18 9.73
N ASP A 105 18.55 4.99 10.09
CA ASP A 105 19.71 5.24 9.24
C ASP A 105 20.50 3.97 8.98
N ILE A 106 20.76 3.17 10.01
CA ILE A 106 21.41 1.86 9.88
C ILE A 106 20.55 0.92 9.02
N THR A 107 19.24 0.87 9.27
CA THR A 107 18.31 0.05 8.48
C THR A 107 18.34 0.45 7.01
N TYR A 108 18.29 1.76 6.71
CA TYR A 108 18.41 2.25 5.34
C TYR A 108 19.72 1.83 4.68
N GLN A 109 20.85 1.96 5.37
CA GLN A 109 22.15 1.58 4.82
C GLN A 109 22.25 0.09 4.53
N LEU A 110 21.66 -0.76 5.37
CA LEU A 110 21.63 -2.20 5.15
C LEU A 110 20.69 -2.62 4.02
N CYS A 111 19.58 -1.89 3.82
CA CYS A 111 18.64 -2.10 2.71
C CYS A 111 19.12 -1.45 1.39
N SER A 112 19.86 -0.34 1.46
CA SER A 112 20.24 0.49 0.30
C SER A 112 20.88 -0.25 -0.88
N PRO A 113 21.74 -1.28 -0.69
CA PRO A 113 22.28 -2.05 -1.80
C PRO A 113 21.22 -2.84 -2.61
N TYR A 114 20.04 -3.04 -2.04
CA TYR A 114 18.91 -3.76 -2.67
C TYR A 114 17.88 -2.80 -3.27
N ILE A 115 17.87 -1.53 -2.84
CA ILE A 115 16.97 -0.50 -3.38
C ILE A 115 17.49 -0.05 -4.74
N PRO A 116 16.71 -0.21 -5.83
CA PRO A 116 17.08 0.29 -7.15
C PRO A 116 17.47 1.76 -7.14
N ASP A 117 18.50 2.13 -7.91
CA ASP A 117 19.02 3.51 -7.94
C ASP A 117 17.96 4.50 -8.44
N ARG A 118 17.03 4.07 -9.31
CA ARG A 118 15.91 4.92 -9.75
C ARG A 118 15.06 5.44 -8.58
N TYR A 119 14.82 4.65 -7.54
CA TYR A 119 14.04 5.11 -6.37
C TYR A 119 14.85 6.07 -5.49
N LYS A 120 16.17 5.88 -5.40
CA LYS A 120 17.05 6.83 -4.71
C LYS A 120 17.06 8.18 -5.43
N ARG A 121 17.12 8.16 -6.78
CA ARG A 121 17.04 9.38 -7.58
C ARG A 121 15.68 10.08 -7.43
N GLU A 122 14.58 9.34 -7.35
CA GLU A 122 13.26 9.93 -7.11
C GLU A 122 13.16 10.57 -5.72
N MET A 123 13.73 9.93 -4.67
CA MET A 123 13.84 10.55 -3.35
C MET A 123 14.60 11.87 -3.38
N GLU A 124 15.67 11.95 -4.16
CA GLU A 124 16.47 13.18 -4.33
C GLU A 124 15.68 14.28 -5.03
N GLY A 125 14.96 13.97 -6.11
CA GLY A 125 14.05 14.91 -6.77
C GLY A 125 12.97 15.44 -5.85
N LEU A 126 12.35 14.56 -5.05
CA LEU A 126 11.35 14.94 -4.04
C LEU A 126 11.92 15.89 -2.99
N ALA A 127 13.12 15.58 -2.47
CA ALA A 127 13.81 16.43 -1.49
C ALA A 127 14.16 17.79 -2.06
N ASP A 128 14.62 17.86 -3.31
CA ASP A 128 15.01 19.10 -3.97
C ASP A 128 13.83 20.03 -4.25
N ALA A 129 12.70 19.47 -4.68
CA ALA A 129 11.49 20.25 -4.95
C ALA A 129 10.84 20.81 -3.67
N THR A 130 10.92 20.06 -2.57
CA THR A 130 10.26 20.45 -1.30
C THR A 130 11.19 21.20 -0.35
N GLY A 131 12.52 21.01 -0.47
CA GLY A 131 13.50 21.49 0.49
C GLY A 131 13.53 20.68 1.80
N CYS A 132 12.83 19.54 1.90
CA CYS A 132 12.89 18.68 3.08
C CYS A 132 14.21 17.90 3.15
N ASP A 133 14.55 17.42 4.36
CA ASP A 133 15.74 16.60 4.55
C ASP A 133 15.58 15.24 3.83
N LEU A 134 16.46 14.98 2.85
CA LEU A 134 16.52 13.70 2.13
C LEU A 134 16.65 12.50 3.08
N GLN A 135 17.32 12.68 4.21
CA GLN A 135 17.48 11.61 5.19
C GLN A 135 16.16 11.21 5.84
N MET A 136 15.21 12.14 5.99
CA MET A 136 13.86 11.82 6.47
C MET A 136 13.08 10.99 5.47
N ILE A 137 13.20 11.27 4.17
CA ILE A 137 12.59 10.44 3.11
C ILE A 137 13.20 9.04 3.10
N ARG A 138 14.52 8.93 3.21
CA ARG A 138 15.25 7.66 3.32
C ARG A 138 14.79 6.84 4.53
N ARG A 139 14.67 7.46 5.73
CA ARG A 139 14.15 6.83 6.95
C ARG A 139 12.72 6.33 6.77
N GLY A 140 11.85 7.16 6.19
CA GLY A 140 10.46 6.80 5.90
C GLY A 140 10.36 5.57 4.98
N SER A 141 11.27 5.43 4.02
CA SER A 141 11.27 4.33 3.05
C SER A 141 11.66 2.95 3.60
N VAL A 142 12.08 2.87 4.86
CA VAL A 142 12.43 1.60 5.53
C VAL A 142 11.63 1.36 6.80
N ILE A 143 10.61 2.18 7.07
CA ILE A 143 9.81 2.05 8.30
C ILE A 143 9.11 0.68 8.38
N SER A 144 8.68 0.13 7.27
CA SER A 144 8.02 -1.18 7.20
C SER A 144 8.91 -2.35 7.60
N VAL A 145 10.23 -2.17 7.54
CA VAL A 145 11.19 -3.21 7.96
C VAL A 145 11.20 -3.40 9.48
N ILE A 146 10.81 -2.37 10.24
CA ILE A 146 10.86 -2.37 11.70
C ILE A 146 9.50 -2.21 12.38
N THR A 147 8.45 -1.86 11.64
CA THR A 147 7.09 -1.69 12.19
C THR A 147 6.13 -2.74 11.64
N GLU A 148 5.15 -3.10 12.47
CA GLU A 148 4.09 -4.04 12.12
C GLU A 148 2.85 -3.30 11.62
N ARG A 149 2.09 -3.95 10.70
CA ARG A 149 0.86 -3.40 10.11
C ARG A 149 -0.18 -4.51 9.98
N GLY A 150 -1.45 -4.21 10.26
CA GLY A 150 -2.57 -5.05 9.91
C GLY A 150 -3.07 -4.73 8.50
N CYS A 151 -3.56 -5.70 7.79
CA CYS A 151 -4.18 -5.52 6.47
C CYS A 151 -5.07 -6.71 6.14
N SER A 152 -5.91 -6.57 5.12
CA SER A 152 -6.60 -7.68 4.48
C SER A 152 -6.75 -7.41 2.98
N ALA A 153 -6.77 -8.47 2.19
CA ALA A 153 -6.99 -8.37 0.75
C ALA A 153 -7.66 -9.60 0.18
N PHE A 154 -8.37 -9.40 -0.93
CA PHE A 154 -8.99 -10.45 -1.71
C PHE A 154 -8.91 -10.15 -3.21
N ALA A 155 -8.92 -11.19 -4.03
CA ALA A 155 -9.23 -11.15 -5.45
C ALA A 155 -10.34 -12.17 -5.71
N ILE A 156 -11.37 -11.79 -6.47
CA ILE A 156 -12.57 -12.59 -6.76
C ILE A 156 -12.91 -12.38 -8.23
N TRP A 157 -13.17 -13.47 -8.97
CA TRP A 157 -13.44 -13.39 -10.40
C TRP A 157 -14.28 -14.56 -10.90
N GLY A 158 -14.43 -14.70 -12.21
CA GLY A 158 -14.99 -15.87 -12.87
C GLY A 158 -16.37 -16.26 -12.37
N GLY A 159 -16.53 -17.49 -11.92
CA GLY A 159 -17.80 -18.01 -11.41
C GLY A 159 -18.25 -17.40 -10.08
N ALA A 160 -17.38 -16.71 -9.35
CA ALA A 160 -17.73 -16.03 -8.10
C ALA A 160 -18.41 -14.68 -8.33
N THR A 161 -18.20 -14.04 -9.49
CA THR A 161 -18.77 -12.73 -9.86
C THR A 161 -19.93 -12.87 -10.86
N THR A 162 -20.75 -11.82 -10.99
CA THR A 162 -21.95 -11.85 -11.82
C THR A 162 -21.66 -11.98 -13.32
N ASP A 163 -20.51 -11.51 -13.78
CA ASP A 163 -20.15 -11.37 -15.18
C ASP A 163 -18.71 -11.82 -15.50
N GLY A 164 -18.03 -12.45 -14.52
CA GLY A 164 -16.64 -12.87 -14.66
C GLY A 164 -15.60 -11.79 -14.36
N THR A 165 -16.02 -10.55 -14.09
CA THR A 165 -15.13 -9.43 -13.76
C THR A 165 -14.25 -9.75 -12.56
N LEU A 166 -12.96 -9.39 -12.63
CA LEU A 166 -12.04 -9.53 -11.53
C LEU A 166 -12.07 -8.30 -10.62
N TYR A 167 -12.54 -8.49 -9.40
CA TYR A 167 -12.47 -7.50 -8.32
C TYR A 167 -11.34 -7.84 -7.36
N HIS A 168 -10.46 -6.86 -7.07
CA HIS A 168 -9.40 -7.02 -6.10
C HIS A 168 -9.53 -5.91 -5.04
N GLY A 169 -9.82 -6.32 -3.80
CA GLY A 169 -10.02 -5.42 -2.66
C GLY A 169 -8.86 -5.47 -1.68
N ARG A 170 -8.52 -4.32 -1.08
CA ARG A 170 -7.51 -4.21 -0.03
C ARG A 170 -7.88 -3.18 1.02
N ASN A 171 -7.77 -3.57 2.30
CA ASN A 171 -7.77 -2.68 3.47
C ASN A 171 -6.33 -2.50 3.98
N PHE A 172 -5.89 -1.25 4.11
CA PHE A 172 -4.66 -0.88 4.80
C PHE A 172 -4.99 -0.38 6.21
N ASP A 173 -4.71 -1.22 7.20
CA ASP A 173 -5.02 -0.95 8.59
C ASP A 173 -3.72 -0.57 9.32
N TRP A 174 -3.61 0.68 9.75
CA TRP A 174 -2.48 1.19 10.49
C TRP A 174 -2.94 2.33 11.43
N ILE A 175 -1.99 2.98 12.12
CA ILE A 175 -2.28 3.97 13.17
C ILE A 175 -2.90 5.24 12.57
N LEU A 176 -4.21 5.50 12.82
CA LEU A 176 -4.87 6.76 12.44
C LEU A 176 -4.28 7.97 13.18
N ASP A 177 -3.97 7.82 14.47
CA ASP A 177 -3.38 8.89 15.30
C ASP A 177 -2.07 9.48 14.74
N ALA A 178 -1.48 8.85 13.73
CA ALA A 178 -0.32 9.40 13.05
C ALA A 178 -0.68 10.63 12.19
N GLY A 179 -1.97 10.80 11.82
CA GLY A 179 -2.45 11.87 10.95
C GLY A 179 -1.91 11.78 9.51
N LEU A 180 -1.57 10.55 9.08
CA LEU A 180 -1.01 10.32 7.74
C LEU A 180 -2.08 10.52 6.65
N GLU A 181 -3.35 10.30 6.99
CA GLU A 181 -4.52 10.48 6.13
C GLU A 181 -4.61 11.88 5.52
N ASP A 182 -4.17 12.92 6.24
CA ASP A 182 -4.18 14.30 5.74
C ASP A 182 -3.26 14.51 4.52
N SER A 183 -2.28 13.60 4.34
CA SER A 183 -1.33 13.63 3.23
C SER A 183 -1.67 12.66 2.09
N ALA A 184 -2.87 12.06 2.12
CA ALA A 184 -3.34 11.12 1.12
C ALA A 184 -3.41 11.74 -0.29
N ILE A 185 -2.99 10.95 -1.28
CA ILE A 185 -3.04 11.27 -2.72
C ILE A 185 -3.35 10.01 -3.53
N LEU A 186 -3.83 10.20 -4.75
CA LEU A 186 -3.68 9.21 -5.81
C LEU A 186 -2.50 9.64 -6.70
N ALA A 187 -1.51 8.77 -6.88
CA ALA A 187 -0.37 9.03 -7.74
C ALA A 187 -0.47 8.18 -9.01
N VAL A 188 -0.42 8.84 -10.16
CA VAL A 188 -0.39 8.22 -11.49
C VAL A 188 1.02 8.35 -12.01
N TYR A 189 1.65 7.22 -12.29
CA TYR A 189 3.03 7.15 -12.75
C TYR A 189 3.12 6.73 -14.21
N GLU A 190 3.93 7.43 -14.97
CA GLU A 190 4.36 7.06 -16.32
C GLU A 190 5.91 7.09 -16.38
N PRO A 191 6.59 6.13 -15.73
CA PRO A 191 8.05 6.08 -15.72
C PRO A 191 8.60 5.70 -17.10
N GLU A 192 9.72 6.29 -17.49
CA GLU A 192 10.36 6.00 -18.78
C GLU A 192 10.79 4.53 -18.87
N GLY A 193 10.34 3.85 -19.93
CA GLY A 193 10.70 2.45 -20.21
C GLY A 193 10.08 1.40 -19.29
N LEU A 194 9.12 1.76 -18.43
CA LEU A 194 8.43 0.88 -17.50
C LEU A 194 6.91 0.97 -17.67
N ILE A 195 6.18 0.08 -17.03
CA ILE A 195 4.71 0.02 -17.12
C ILE A 195 4.09 1.18 -16.32
N PRO A 196 3.22 2.00 -16.92
CA PRO A 196 2.44 3.00 -16.20
C PRO A 196 1.49 2.37 -15.17
N PHE A 197 1.27 3.05 -14.05
CA PHE A 197 0.40 2.57 -12.98
C PHE A 197 -0.22 3.70 -12.16
N ALA A 198 -1.31 3.39 -11.45
CA ALA A 198 -1.91 4.26 -10.45
C ALA A 198 -1.79 3.62 -9.07
N SER A 199 -1.53 4.45 -8.06
CA SER A 199 -1.34 4.01 -6.67
C SER A 199 -2.01 4.94 -5.68
N ALA A 200 -2.85 4.37 -4.82
CA ALA A 200 -3.34 5.04 -3.63
C ALA A 200 -2.24 5.04 -2.56
N GLY A 201 -1.93 6.21 -2.00
CA GLY A 201 -0.84 6.35 -1.03
C GLY A 201 -0.76 7.74 -0.41
N TYR A 202 0.44 8.12 0.00
CA TYR A 202 0.69 9.36 0.75
C TYR A 202 1.83 10.15 0.10
N ALA A 203 1.71 11.47 0.09
CA ALA A 203 2.53 12.34 -0.75
C ALA A 203 4.05 12.23 -0.51
N GLY A 204 4.49 11.96 0.73
CA GLY A 204 5.91 11.80 1.08
C GLY A 204 6.50 10.41 0.83
N MET A 205 5.70 9.43 0.35
CA MET A 205 6.13 8.05 0.14
C MET A 205 6.51 7.81 -1.32
N ILE A 206 7.74 7.35 -1.57
CA ILE A 206 8.19 6.93 -2.90
C ILE A 206 7.75 5.50 -3.23
N GLY A 207 7.67 4.64 -2.23
CA GLY A 207 7.15 3.29 -2.38
C GLY A 207 5.64 3.23 -2.58
N VAL A 208 5.12 2.05 -2.89
CA VAL A 208 3.71 1.76 -3.17
C VAL A 208 3.13 0.83 -2.12
N LEU A 209 1.86 1.01 -1.79
CA LEU A 209 1.12 0.13 -0.87
C LEU A 209 -0.07 -0.58 -1.54
N SER A 210 -0.76 0.09 -2.45
CA SER A 210 -1.90 -0.42 -3.21
C SER A 210 -1.90 0.22 -4.59
N GLY A 211 -2.15 -0.54 -5.63
CA GLY A 211 -2.19 0.03 -6.97
C GLY A 211 -2.49 -1.00 -8.05
N MET A 212 -2.72 -0.49 -9.25
CA MET A 212 -2.94 -1.28 -10.46
C MET A 212 -2.16 -0.66 -11.61
N ASN A 213 -1.51 -1.50 -12.44
CA ASN A 213 -0.79 -1.04 -13.61
C ASN A 213 -1.66 -1.10 -14.88
N ARG A 214 -1.16 -0.49 -15.96
CA ARG A 214 -1.85 -0.46 -17.28
C ARG A 214 -2.00 -1.85 -17.90
N GLU A 215 -1.19 -2.82 -17.46
CA GLU A 215 -1.26 -4.22 -17.87
C GLU A 215 -2.23 -5.04 -16.98
N HIS A 216 -3.13 -4.38 -16.25
CA HIS A 216 -4.17 -4.96 -15.40
C HIS A 216 -3.67 -5.73 -14.16
N VAL A 217 -2.40 -5.65 -13.84
CA VAL A 217 -1.87 -6.27 -12.62
C VAL A 217 -2.19 -5.38 -11.42
N THR A 218 -2.93 -5.93 -10.46
CA THR A 218 -3.23 -5.30 -9.17
C THR A 218 -2.42 -5.94 -8.06
N ILE A 219 -1.91 -5.13 -7.15
CA ILE A 219 -1.09 -5.58 -6.02
C ILE A 219 -1.66 -5.14 -4.68
N SER A 220 -1.49 -6.00 -3.69
CA SER A 220 -1.74 -5.69 -2.29
C SER A 220 -0.78 -6.43 -1.38
N GLN A 221 -0.52 -5.85 -0.22
CA GLN A 221 0.33 -6.44 0.82
C GLN A 221 -0.43 -6.49 2.14
N ILE A 222 -0.14 -7.52 2.92
CA ILE A 222 -0.72 -7.76 4.23
C ILE A 222 0.44 -8.06 5.21
N GLY A 223 0.37 -7.57 6.45
CA GLY A 223 1.35 -7.90 7.48
C GLY A 223 1.35 -9.39 7.79
N ALA A 224 2.52 -9.99 7.94
CA ALA A 224 2.67 -11.38 8.38
C ALA A 224 3.93 -11.46 9.24
N VAL A 225 3.85 -10.94 10.45
CA VAL A 225 5.03 -10.80 11.34
C VAL A 225 5.64 -12.14 11.65
N THR A 226 6.89 -12.33 11.23
CA THR A 226 7.65 -13.57 11.44
C THR A 226 8.95 -13.32 12.19
N SER A 227 9.48 -14.38 12.82
CA SER A 227 10.80 -14.37 13.45
C SER A 227 11.96 -14.44 12.46
N ASP A 228 11.71 -14.91 11.22
CA ASP A 228 12.71 -14.94 10.14
C ASP A 228 12.76 -13.57 9.45
N ARG A 229 13.71 -12.74 9.85
CA ARG A 229 13.87 -11.34 9.46
C ARG A 229 15.29 -11.05 8.97
N SER A 230 15.42 -10.09 8.07
CA SER A 230 16.69 -9.56 7.58
C SER A 230 16.59 -8.05 7.38
N LEU A 231 17.61 -7.31 7.78
CA LEU A 231 17.77 -5.90 7.39
C LEU A 231 18.48 -5.76 6.03
N ARG A 232 18.89 -6.87 5.41
CA ARG A 232 19.59 -6.92 4.13
C ARG A 232 18.67 -7.47 3.06
N GLY A 233 17.77 -6.63 2.56
CA GLY A 233 16.77 -6.97 1.56
C GLY A 233 16.06 -5.73 1.03
N LEU A 234 15.17 -5.95 0.08
CA LEU A 234 14.35 -4.89 -0.52
C LEU A 234 13.13 -4.61 0.39
N PRO A 235 12.93 -3.38 0.87
CA PRO A 235 11.72 -3.01 1.60
C PRO A 235 10.46 -3.28 0.78
N LEU A 236 9.40 -3.72 1.44
CA LEU A 236 8.16 -4.18 0.79
C LEU A 236 7.55 -3.18 -0.18
N GLU A 237 7.57 -1.89 0.15
CA GLU A 237 6.98 -0.84 -0.68
C GLU A 237 7.66 -0.75 -2.06
N PHE A 238 8.92 -1.11 -2.13
CA PHE A 238 9.66 -1.19 -3.39
C PHE A 238 9.49 -2.55 -4.10
N VAL A 239 9.22 -3.62 -3.37
CA VAL A 239 8.81 -4.91 -3.99
C VAL A 239 7.50 -4.70 -4.75
N LEU A 240 6.50 -4.10 -4.10
CA LEU A 240 5.21 -3.79 -4.71
C LEU A 240 5.35 -2.83 -5.90
N ARG A 241 6.17 -1.79 -5.74
CA ARG A 241 6.39 -0.84 -6.81
C ARG A 241 7.05 -1.49 -8.04
N ARG A 242 8.03 -2.36 -7.83
CA ARG A 242 8.63 -3.15 -8.91
C ARG A 242 7.61 -4.05 -9.61
N MET A 243 6.69 -4.66 -8.86
CA MET A 243 5.62 -5.45 -9.48
C MET A 243 4.78 -4.61 -10.43
N LEU A 244 4.39 -3.39 -10.03
CA LEU A 244 3.62 -2.50 -10.90
C LEU A 244 4.41 -1.99 -12.11
N GLU A 245 5.70 -1.69 -11.94
CA GLU A 245 6.56 -1.15 -12.99
C GLU A 245 7.06 -2.21 -13.99
N GLU A 246 7.27 -3.46 -13.52
CA GLU A 246 8.04 -4.47 -14.27
C GLU A 246 7.22 -5.71 -14.67
N CYS A 247 6.05 -5.97 -14.03
CA CYS A 247 5.31 -7.21 -14.24
C CYS A 247 4.05 -6.97 -15.07
N PRO A 248 3.99 -7.47 -16.30
CA PRO A 248 2.80 -7.40 -17.13
C PRO A 248 1.74 -8.49 -16.85
N ASP A 249 2.08 -9.48 -16.01
CA ASP A 249 1.27 -10.63 -15.66
C ASP A 249 1.68 -11.30 -14.34
N LEU A 250 0.92 -12.32 -13.91
CA LEU A 250 1.19 -13.07 -12.67
C LEU A 250 2.46 -13.90 -12.71
N ASP A 251 2.90 -14.35 -13.88
CA ASP A 251 4.11 -15.18 -13.97
C ASP A 251 5.36 -14.34 -13.75
N GLU A 252 5.39 -13.11 -14.29
CA GLU A 252 6.45 -12.14 -13.99
C GLU A 252 6.43 -11.71 -12.52
N ALA A 253 5.23 -11.45 -11.95
CA ALA A 253 5.10 -11.14 -10.53
C ALA A 253 5.63 -12.28 -9.65
N THR A 254 5.34 -13.54 -10.04
CA THR A 254 5.84 -14.74 -9.34
C THR A 254 7.36 -14.87 -9.46
N ARG A 255 7.92 -14.58 -10.63
CA ARG A 255 9.38 -14.59 -10.83
C ARG A 255 10.07 -13.51 -10.00
N LEU A 256 9.50 -12.30 -9.99
CA LEU A 256 10.02 -11.18 -9.23
C LEU A 256 10.06 -11.49 -7.73
N ILE A 257 8.92 -11.89 -7.12
CA ILE A 257 8.83 -12.12 -5.67
C ILE A 257 9.79 -13.25 -5.22
N LYS A 258 10.03 -14.26 -6.07
CA LYS A 258 10.99 -15.34 -5.80
C LYS A 258 12.44 -14.91 -5.97
N SER A 259 12.72 -13.87 -6.74
CA SER A 259 14.08 -13.39 -7.03
C SER A 259 14.59 -12.35 -6.04
N VAL A 260 13.69 -11.57 -5.42
CA VAL A 260 14.08 -10.50 -4.49
C VAL A 260 14.48 -11.06 -3.13
N LYS A 261 15.43 -10.40 -2.48
CA LYS A 261 15.70 -10.64 -1.05
C LYS A 261 14.69 -9.86 -0.23
N ASN A 262 13.81 -10.57 0.45
CA ASN A 262 12.83 -9.98 1.36
C ASN A 262 13.49 -9.54 2.67
N THR A 263 12.83 -8.64 3.39
CA THR A 263 13.31 -8.14 4.69
C THR A 263 12.60 -8.83 5.85
N VAL A 264 11.29 -8.83 5.84
CA VAL A 264 10.44 -9.39 6.92
C VAL A 264 9.27 -10.15 6.32
N GLY A 265 8.49 -10.83 7.14
CA GLY A 265 7.33 -11.58 6.69
C GLY A 265 6.19 -10.69 6.21
N PHE A 266 5.69 -10.98 5.01
CA PHE A 266 4.49 -10.38 4.44
C PHE A 266 3.70 -11.40 3.65
N ASN A 267 2.37 -11.26 3.68
CA ASN A 267 1.50 -11.89 2.71
C ASN A 267 1.20 -10.89 1.59
N TYR A 268 1.00 -11.38 0.38
CA TYR A 268 0.58 -10.58 -0.77
C TYR A 268 -0.59 -11.26 -1.45
N VAL A 269 -1.48 -10.47 -2.02
CA VAL A 269 -2.41 -10.91 -3.06
C VAL A 269 -2.09 -10.09 -4.30
N VAL A 270 -1.85 -10.78 -5.41
CA VAL A 270 -1.60 -10.17 -6.72
C VAL A 270 -2.56 -10.80 -7.71
N SER A 271 -3.19 -9.98 -8.55
CA SER A 271 -4.15 -10.45 -9.55
C SER A 271 -3.84 -9.86 -10.92
N ASP A 272 -4.28 -10.57 -11.96
CA ASP A 272 -4.23 -10.16 -13.37
C ASP A 272 -5.63 -10.09 -13.92
N GLY A 273 -6.08 -8.91 -14.32
CA GLY A 273 -7.42 -8.70 -14.88
C GLY A 273 -7.53 -8.95 -16.37
N LYS A 274 -6.41 -9.04 -17.11
CA LYS A 274 -6.40 -9.42 -18.53
C LYS A 274 -6.75 -10.89 -18.74
N ALA A 275 -6.13 -11.74 -17.90
CA ALA A 275 -6.39 -13.17 -17.82
C ALA A 275 -6.85 -13.45 -16.39
N PRO A 276 -8.15 -13.25 -16.07
CA PRO A 276 -8.62 -13.20 -14.68
C PRO A 276 -8.13 -14.37 -13.85
N ASP A 277 -7.14 -14.10 -12.98
CA ASP A 277 -6.50 -15.04 -12.05
C ASP A 277 -5.82 -14.26 -10.93
N ALA A 278 -5.51 -14.94 -9.83
CA ALA A 278 -4.78 -14.36 -8.72
C ALA A 278 -3.87 -15.37 -8.03
N ARG A 279 -2.84 -14.84 -7.34
CA ARG A 279 -1.95 -15.61 -6.47
C ARG A 279 -1.86 -14.94 -5.10
N ALA A 280 -1.84 -15.76 -4.04
CA ALA A 280 -1.33 -15.34 -2.76
C ALA A 280 0.14 -15.75 -2.62
N TYR A 281 0.94 -14.86 -2.06
CA TYR A 281 2.33 -15.14 -1.72
C TYR A 281 2.49 -14.92 -0.22
N GLU A 282 3.11 -15.87 0.45
CA GLU A 282 3.47 -15.79 1.86
C GLU A 282 4.98 -15.85 1.97
N THR A 283 5.57 -14.81 2.57
CA THR A 283 7.01 -14.64 2.57
C THR A 283 7.58 -14.48 3.97
N THR A 284 8.83 -14.89 4.13
CA THR A 284 9.72 -14.46 5.20
C THR A 284 11.00 -13.88 4.56
N ALA A 285 12.02 -13.59 5.34
CA ALA A 285 13.30 -13.16 4.76
C ALA A 285 13.90 -14.23 3.82
N ASN A 286 13.66 -15.52 4.08
CA ASN A 286 14.31 -16.63 3.39
C ASN A 286 13.34 -17.66 2.77
N HIS A 287 12.03 -17.44 2.84
CA HIS A 287 11.03 -18.38 2.33
C HIS A 287 9.95 -17.66 1.53
N VAL A 288 9.46 -18.30 0.47
CA VAL A 288 8.34 -17.83 -0.37
C VAL A 288 7.45 -19.02 -0.69
N ALA A 289 6.21 -18.98 -0.22
CA ALA A 289 5.15 -19.90 -0.62
C ALA A 289 4.19 -19.20 -1.58
N VAL A 290 3.59 -19.97 -2.51
CA VAL A 290 2.67 -19.47 -3.53
C VAL A 290 1.42 -20.33 -3.55
N PHE A 291 0.26 -19.67 -3.52
CA PHE A 291 -1.06 -20.30 -3.54
C PHE A 291 -1.93 -19.73 -4.67
N GLY A 292 -2.66 -20.61 -5.33
CA GLY A 292 -3.73 -20.25 -6.26
C GLY A 292 -5.12 -20.32 -5.63
N PRO A 293 -6.19 -20.17 -6.44
CA PRO A 293 -7.56 -20.39 -5.97
C PRO A 293 -7.78 -21.85 -5.58
N ASP A 294 -8.61 -22.09 -4.57
CA ASP A 294 -8.93 -23.44 -4.04
C ASP A 294 -7.69 -24.36 -3.84
N ASP A 295 -6.55 -23.78 -3.47
CA ASP A 295 -5.27 -24.49 -3.42
C ASP A 295 -5.29 -25.62 -2.37
N PRO A 296 -5.07 -26.89 -2.74
CA PRO A 296 -5.07 -28.01 -1.80
C PRO A 296 -3.93 -27.95 -0.76
N LYS A 297 -2.92 -27.10 -0.97
CA LYS A 297 -1.86 -26.86 0.02
C LYS A 297 -2.34 -26.05 1.23
N GLU A 298 -3.48 -25.39 1.15
CA GLU A 298 -4.11 -24.73 2.30
C GLU A 298 -4.75 -25.76 3.22
N THR A 299 -3.96 -26.35 4.10
CA THR A 299 -4.37 -27.48 4.98
C THR A 299 -4.59 -27.08 6.43
N VAL A 300 -4.44 -25.80 6.77
CA VAL A 300 -4.69 -25.30 8.13
C VAL A 300 -6.17 -25.44 8.48
N GLU A 301 -6.49 -25.65 9.76
CA GLU A 301 -7.84 -25.92 10.26
C GLU A 301 -8.85 -24.79 9.96
N TYR A 302 -8.40 -23.56 9.77
CA TYR A 302 -9.24 -22.41 9.47
C TYR A 302 -9.28 -22.06 7.97
N ALA A 303 -8.62 -22.83 7.10
CA ALA A 303 -8.59 -22.55 5.68
C ALA A 303 -9.99 -22.56 5.05
N ILE A 304 -10.29 -21.54 4.27
CA ILE A 304 -11.51 -21.42 3.49
C ILE A 304 -11.11 -21.37 2.03
N ARG A 305 -11.18 -22.49 1.35
CA ARG A 305 -10.87 -22.62 -0.06
C ARG A 305 -12.11 -22.35 -0.91
N ILE A 306 -11.96 -21.53 -1.94
CA ILE A 306 -13.05 -21.12 -2.84
C ILE A 306 -12.49 -21.11 -4.26
N PRO A 307 -13.16 -21.74 -5.25
CA PRO A 307 -12.85 -21.52 -6.67
C PRO A 307 -13.00 -20.03 -7.03
N ASP A 308 -12.18 -19.54 -7.95
CA ASP A 308 -12.22 -18.17 -8.43
C ASP A 308 -12.10 -17.09 -7.35
N ALA A 309 -11.40 -17.42 -6.25
CA ALA A 309 -11.10 -16.47 -5.18
C ALA A 309 -9.77 -16.78 -4.49
N VAL A 310 -9.01 -15.73 -4.19
CA VAL A 310 -7.80 -15.76 -3.37
C VAL A 310 -7.86 -14.62 -2.37
N PHE A 311 -7.62 -14.88 -1.10
CA PHE A 311 -7.65 -13.83 -0.07
C PHE A 311 -6.70 -14.13 1.08
N ARG A 312 -6.21 -13.07 1.73
CA ARG A 312 -5.32 -13.14 2.90
C ARG A 312 -5.67 -12.05 3.90
N ALA A 313 -5.41 -12.38 5.15
CA ALA A 313 -5.23 -11.44 6.24
C ALA A 313 -3.83 -11.64 6.83
N ASP A 314 -3.61 -11.34 8.11
CA ASP A 314 -2.29 -11.43 8.72
C ASP A 314 -1.83 -12.88 8.95
N GLU A 315 -2.74 -13.85 8.88
CA GLU A 315 -2.47 -15.27 9.06
C GLU A 315 -1.82 -15.90 7.83
N ALA A 316 -0.89 -16.83 8.04
CA ALA A 316 -0.27 -17.62 6.99
C ALA A 316 -0.94 -18.99 6.85
N MET A 317 -1.05 -19.48 5.62
CA MET A 317 -1.50 -20.83 5.27
C MET A 317 -0.33 -21.80 5.13
N ASP A 318 0.86 -21.29 4.72
CA ASP A 318 2.07 -22.10 4.60
C ASP A 318 2.54 -22.56 5.99
N PRO A 319 2.77 -23.87 6.22
CA PRO A 319 3.19 -24.39 7.53
C PRO A 319 4.53 -23.79 8.00
N THR A 320 5.47 -23.51 7.09
CA THR A 320 6.78 -22.93 7.42
C THR A 320 6.62 -21.50 7.89
N VAL A 321 5.90 -20.66 7.11
CA VAL A 321 5.64 -19.25 7.48
C VAL A 321 4.87 -19.20 8.79
N ARG A 322 3.82 -20.00 8.94
CA ARG A 322 3.01 -20.08 10.15
C ARG A 322 3.83 -20.44 11.40
N SER A 323 4.75 -21.39 11.29
CA SER A 323 5.62 -21.79 12.41
C SER A 323 6.54 -20.67 12.90
N LEU A 324 6.82 -19.69 12.04
CA LEU A 324 7.67 -18.54 12.30
C LEU A 324 6.88 -17.29 12.74
N GLN A 325 5.56 -17.29 12.56
CA GLN A 325 4.71 -16.17 12.97
C GLN A 325 4.62 -16.07 14.49
N ARG A 326 4.51 -14.84 15.00
CA ARG A 326 4.33 -14.53 16.41
C ARG A 326 3.23 -13.46 16.55
N CYS A 327 2.37 -13.60 17.53
CA CYS A 327 1.42 -12.57 17.87
C CYS A 327 2.14 -11.45 18.64
N ALA A 328 2.09 -10.23 18.13
CA ALA A 328 2.74 -9.08 18.77
C ALA A 328 2.15 -8.77 20.17
N LYS A 329 0.85 -8.99 20.37
CA LYS A 329 0.15 -8.74 21.65
C LYS A 329 0.25 -9.90 22.64
N ALA A 330 0.52 -11.10 22.15
CA ALA A 330 0.65 -12.32 22.95
C ALA A 330 1.70 -13.24 22.31
N PRO A 331 3.00 -12.99 22.56
CA PRO A 331 4.10 -13.67 21.87
C PRO A 331 4.12 -15.19 22.10
N ASP A 332 3.48 -15.65 23.16
CA ASP A 332 3.36 -17.09 23.48
C ASP A 332 2.20 -17.80 22.78
N LEU A 333 1.30 -17.04 22.14
CA LEU A 333 0.20 -17.59 21.36
C LEU A 333 0.57 -17.66 19.87
N PRO A 334 0.05 -18.66 19.13
CA PRO A 334 0.17 -18.67 17.68
C PRO A 334 -0.35 -17.36 17.09
N TYR A 335 0.37 -16.79 16.13
CA TYR A 335 -0.13 -15.65 15.40
C TYR A 335 -1.43 -16.01 14.70
N GLY A 336 -2.38 -15.08 14.60
CA GLY A 336 -3.68 -15.32 13.99
C GLY A 336 -4.76 -15.83 14.94
N SER A 337 -4.40 -16.32 16.14
CA SER A 337 -5.39 -16.79 17.13
C SER A 337 -6.40 -15.72 17.57
N ILE A 338 -6.11 -14.44 17.28
CA ILE A 338 -6.92 -13.29 17.69
C ILE A 338 -7.63 -12.62 16.51
N SER A 339 -7.09 -12.71 15.29
CA SER A 339 -7.53 -11.87 14.18
C SER A 339 -8.21 -12.58 13.02
N TYR A 340 -7.93 -13.87 12.77
CA TYR A 340 -8.47 -14.57 11.60
C TYR A 340 -10.01 -14.63 11.58
N ASP A 341 -10.63 -14.65 12.73
CA ASP A 341 -12.10 -14.72 12.83
C ASP A 341 -12.79 -13.48 12.28
N HIS A 342 -12.13 -12.32 12.29
CA HIS A 342 -12.74 -11.09 11.82
C HIS A 342 -12.50 -10.87 10.32
N ARG A 343 -11.24 -10.85 9.84
CA ARG A 343 -10.90 -10.43 8.48
C ARG A 343 -10.86 -11.59 7.50
N TYR A 344 -9.99 -12.58 7.71
CA TYR A 344 -9.86 -13.72 6.82
C TYR A 344 -11.17 -14.50 6.69
N LYS A 345 -11.73 -14.94 7.82
CA LYS A 345 -13.00 -15.66 7.87
C LYS A 345 -14.15 -14.78 7.37
N GLY A 346 -14.12 -13.48 7.70
CA GLY A 346 -15.11 -12.52 7.24
C GLY A 346 -15.16 -12.39 5.72
N ILE A 347 -14.00 -12.35 5.03
CA ILE A 347 -13.93 -12.37 3.58
C ILE A 347 -14.46 -13.70 3.05
N GLY A 348 -13.89 -14.82 3.47
CA GLY A 348 -14.23 -16.14 2.93
C GLY A 348 -15.69 -16.51 3.10
N THR A 349 -16.31 -16.19 4.26
CA THR A 349 -17.73 -16.42 4.50
C THR A 349 -18.60 -15.62 3.54
N ARG A 350 -18.34 -14.30 3.39
CA ARG A 350 -19.14 -13.44 2.51
C ARG A 350 -19.01 -13.83 1.04
N VAL A 351 -17.81 -14.21 0.61
CA VAL A 351 -17.59 -14.68 -0.78
C VAL A 351 -18.37 -15.96 -1.02
N LYS A 352 -18.38 -16.92 -0.08
CA LYS A 352 -19.18 -18.16 -0.20
C LYS A 352 -20.68 -17.90 -0.25
N GLU A 353 -21.18 -17.04 0.63
CA GLU A 353 -22.61 -16.71 0.72
C GLU A 353 -23.13 -15.98 -0.53
N GLN A 354 -22.27 -15.21 -1.19
CA GLN A 354 -22.62 -14.41 -2.36
C GLN A 354 -22.02 -14.96 -3.65
N TYR A 355 -21.50 -16.19 -3.65
CA TYR A 355 -20.86 -16.78 -4.83
C TYR A 355 -21.78 -16.74 -6.06
N GLY A 356 -21.28 -16.24 -7.20
CA GLY A 356 -22.01 -16.03 -8.43
C GLY A 356 -22.88 -14.75 -8.48
N LYS A 357 -22.86 -13.94 -7.42
CA LYS A 357 -23.67 -12.72 -7.28
C LYS A 357 -22.84 -11.46 -6.97
N ILE A 358 -21.53 -11.60 -6.94
CA ILE A 358 -20.65 -10.49 -6.55
C ILE A 358 -20.46 -9.56 -7.76
N ASP A 359 -20.94 -8.33 -7.64
CA ASP A 359 -20.66 -7.19 -8.49
C ASP A 359 -19.76 -6.19 -7.74
N ALA A 360 -19.46 -5.04 -8.33
CA ALA A 360 -18.64 -4.01 -7.71
C ALA A 360 -19.19 -3.53 -6.36
N ALA A 361 -20.51 -3.39 -6.24
CA ALA A 361 -21.15 -2.95 -5.01
C ALA A 361 -21.03 -4.01 -3.90
N ALA A 362 -21.27 -5.28 -4.22
CA ALA A 362 -21.09 -6.40 -3.28
C ALA A 362 -19.61 -6.54 -2.87
N ALA A 363 -18.67 -6.39 -3.79
CA ALA A 363 -17.24 -6.40 -3.49
C ALA A 363 -16.82 -5.25 -2.55
N LEU A 364 -17.37 -4.04 -2.75
CA LEU A 364 -17.18 -2.90 -1.83
C LEU A 364 -17.73 -3.20 -0.42
N GLU A 365 -18.90 -3.82 -0.32
CA GLU A 365 -19.47 -4.19 0.98
C GLU A 365 -18.64 -5.27 1.69
N ILE A 366 -18.07 -6.25 0.96
CA ILE A 366 -17.11 -7.20 1.53
C ILE A 366 -15.88 -6.46 2.07
N LEU A 367 -15.33 -5.53 1.30
CA LEU A 367 -14.17 -4.74 1.68
C LEU A 367 -14.44 -3.90 2.95
N LYS A 368 -15.53 -3.16 2.99
CA LYS A 368 -15.96 -2.35 4.15
C LYS A 368 -16.14 -3.20 5.40
N ALA A 369 -16.82 -4.34 5.27
CA ALA A 369 -17.14 -5.22 6.39
C ALA A 369 -15.91 -5.93 7.01
N THR A 370 -14.78 -5.93 6.32
CA THR A 370 -13.55 -6.61 6.74
C THR A 370 -12.39 -5.66 7.04
N ALA A 371 -12.65 -4.36 7.08
CA ALA A 371 -11.71 -3.36 7.59
C ALA A 371 -11.57 -3.45 9.12
N MET A 372 -10.39 -3.14 9.63
CA MET A 372 -10.20 -2.97 11.08
C MET A 372 -10.74 -1.62 11.53
N VAL A 373 -11.52 -1.65 12.60
CA VAL A 373 -12.08 -0.45 13.21
C VAL A 373 -10.98 0.39 13.86
N ASP A 374 -11.09 1.72 13.70
CA ASP A 374 -10.20 2.75 14.25
C ASP A 374 -8.74 2.70 13.76
N THR A 375 -8.48 1.96 12.67
CA THR A 375 -7.14 1.84 12.08
C THR A 375 -7.12 1.83 10.56
N ASN A 376 -8.28 1.79 9.88
CA ASN A 376 -8.34 1.66 8.43
C ASN A 376 -7.99 2.96 7.71
N LEU A 377 -6.71 3.11 7.32
CA LEU A 377 -6.14 4.32 6.72
C LEU A 377 -6.53 4.54 5.27
N HIS A 378 -6.56 3.48 4.45
CA HIS A 378 -7.16 3.52 3.12
C HIS A 378 -7.76 2.17 2.74
N ALA A 379 -8.79 2.22 1.92
CA ALA A 379 -9.42 1.07 1.31
C ALA A 379 -9.45 1.25 -0.20
N VAL A 380 -9.11 0.20 -0.93
CA VAL A 380 -9.03 0.21 -2.41
C VAL A 380 -9.75 -1.02 -2.93
N LEU A 381 -10.66 -0.81 -3.89
CA LEU A 381 -11.19 -1.86 -4.75
C LEU A 381 -10.75 -1.57 -6.17
N THR A 382 -10.33 -2.58 -6.92
CA THR A 382 -10.10 -2.48 -8.36
C THR A 382 -11.03 -3.42 -9.12
N ASP A 383 -11.49 -2.98 -10.27
CA ASP A 383 -11.96 -3.82 -11.36
C ASP A 383 -10.77 -3.99 -12.31
N GLY A 384 -10.05 -5.09 -12.12
CA GLY A 384 -8.87 -5.39 -12.90
C GLY A 384 -9.19 -5.63 -14.36
N THR A 385 -10.37 -6.17 -14.67
CA THR A 385 -10.82 -6.46 -16.03
C THR A 385 -11.05 -5.18 -16.84
N ASN A 386 -11.65 -4.15 -16.22
CA ASN A 386 -12.04 -2.92 -16.92
C ASN A 386 -11.12 -1.72 -16.63
N LEU A 387 -10.04 -1.89 -15.84
CA LEU A 387 -9.13 -0.82 -15.41
C LEU A 387 -9.83 0.29 -14.61
N LYS A 388 -10.70 -0.08 -13.67
CA LYS A 388 -11.33 0.85 -12.74
C LYS A 388 -10.78 0.69 -11.33
N MET A 389 -10.81 1.76 -10.56
CA MET A 389 -10.32 1.78 -9.20
C MET A 389 -11.23 2.65 -8.32
N TRP A 390 -11.66 2.15 -7.18
CA TRP A 390 -12.38 2.90 -6.14
C TRP A 390 -11.45 3.04 -4.94
N VAL A 391 -11.26 4.26 -4.49
CA VAL A 391 -10.34 4.59 -3.39
C VAL A 391 -11.05 5.39 -2.33
N ALA A 392 -10.93 4.98 -1.09
CA ALA A 392 -11.27 5.78 0.07
C ALA A 392 -10.05 5.94 0.97
N HIS A 393 -9.86 7.14 1.51
CA HIS A 393 -8.88 7.41 2.55
C HIS A 393 -9.59 7.79 3.85
N ALA A 394 -9.03 7.44 4.98
CA ALA A 394 -9.48 7.92 6.27
C ALA A 394 -9.51 9.45 6.29
N LYS A 395 -10.44 10.02 7.02
CA LYS A 395 -10.61 11.47 7.10
C LYS A 395 -11.18 11.86 8.47
N ASN A 396 -10.64 12.92 9.07
CA ASN A 396 -11.11 13.43 10.37
C ASN A 396 -11.12 12.34 11.47
N GLY A 397 -10.13 11.47 11.51
CA GLY A 397 -10.04 10.38 12.47
C GLY A 397 -11.06 9.25 12.26
N GLN A 398 -11.76 9.20 11.12
CA GLN A 398 -12.68 8.14 10.76
C GLN A 398 -12.08 7.22 9.71
N ASP A 399 -12.32 5.92 9.87
CA ASP A 399 -11.86 4.87 8.97
C ASP A 399 -12.21 5.12 7.50
N ALA A 400 -11.32 4.73 6.60
CA ALA A 400 -11.53 4.80 5.16
C ALA A 400 -12.77 4.00 4.71
N SER A 401 -13.02 2.85 5.33
CA SER A 401 -14.20 2.01 5.03
C SER A 401 -15.56 2.71 5.28
N LYS A 402 -15.57 3.81 6.05
CA LYS A 402 -16.74 4.65 6.34
C LYS A 402 -16.83 5.88 5.45
N GLN A 403 -15.82 6.12 4.60
CA GLN A 403 -15.76 7.26 3.70
C GLN A 403 -16.39 6.96 2.34
N HIS A 404 -16.62 8.02 1.56
CA HIS A 404 -16.98 7.90 0.15
C HIS A 404 -15.80 7.30 -0.65
N PHE A 405 -16.10 6.33 -1.50
CA PHE A 405 -15.13 5.75 -2.42
C PHE A 405 -15.16 6.51 -3.74
N VAL A 406 -14.07 7.16 -4.08
CA VAL A 406 -13.91 7.90 -5.33
C VAL A 406 -13.58 6.90 -6.44
N GLU A 407 -14.38 6.91 -7.53
CA GLU A 407 -14.14 6.07 -8.70
C GLU A 407 -13.16 6.73 -9.67
N TYR A 408 -12.20 5.97 -10.18
CA TYR A 408 -11.25 6.36 -11.20
C TYR A 408 -11.29 5.36 -12.34
N ASP A 409 -11.48 5.85 -13.59
CA ASP A 409 -11.24 5.06 -14.79
C ASP A 409 -9.80 5.27 -15.25
N LEU A 410 -8.96 4.24 -15.07
CA LEU A 410 -7.55 4.33 -15.38
C LEU A 410 -7.29 4.49 -16.89
N LYS A 411 -8.21 4.07 -17.76
CA LYS A 411 -8.08 4.29 -19.21
C LYS A 411 -8.04 5.79 -19.54
N THR A 412 -8.85 6.57 -18.84
CA THR A 412 -8.89 8.03 -18.99
C THR A 412 -7.89 8.74 -18.09
N LEU A 413 -7.62 8.19 -16.92
CA LEU A 413 -6.72 8.81 -15.94
C LEU A 413 -5.28 8.95 -16.45
N PHE A 414 -4.80 8.05 -17.32
CA PHE A 414 -3.49 8.16 -17.98
C PHE A 414 -3.44 9.23 -19.10
N LEU A 415 -4.58 9.85 -19.43
CA LEU A 415 -4.65 10.91 -20.42
C LEU A 415 -4.65 12.28 -19.74
N ARG A 416 -4.09 13.28 -20.41
CA ARG A 416 -4.26 14.68 -19.98
C ARG A 416 -5.73 15.08 -20.05
N PRO A 417 -6.21 16.01 -19.19
CA PRO A 417 -7.61 16.43 -19.19
C PRO A 417 -8.13 16.84 -20.58
N GLU A 418 -7.31 17.54 -21.37
CA GLU A 418 -7.64 17.96 -22.74
C GLU A 418 -7.76 16.83 -23.77
N ASP A 419 -7.13 15.67 -23.50
CA ASP A 419 -7.13 14.50 -24.38
C ASP A 419 -8.21 13.48 -23.99
N ARG A 420 -8.92 13.72 -22.88
CA ARG A 420 -9.96 12.80 -22.41
C ARG A 420 -11.22 12.90 -23.30
N PRO A 421 -11.87 11.76 -23.60
CA PRO A 421 -13.17 11.78 -24.25
C PRO A 421 -14.16 12.60 -23.41
N PRO A 422 -15.09 13.34 -24.04
CA PRO A 422 -16.12 14.06 -23.30
C PRO A 422 -16.90 13.09 -22.41
N VAL A 423 -17.09 13.49 -21.15
CA VAL A 423 -17.90 12.70 -20.21
C VAL A 423 -19.32 12.67 -20.77
N THR A 424 -19.73 11.52 -21.32
CA THR A 424 -21.13 11.27 -21.60
C THR A 424 -21.84 11.27 -20.26
N ALA A 425 -22.72 12.26 -20.05
CA ALA A 425 -23.56 12.32 -18.86
C ALA A 425 -24.19 10.93 -18.64
N PRO A 426 -24.18 10.40 -17.41
CA PRO A 426 -24.87 9.14 -17.16
C PRO A 426 -26.28 9.24 -17.68
N ALA A 427 -26.75 8.24 -18.45
CA ALA A 427 -28.10 8.18 -18.91
C ALA A 427 -29.00 8.45 -17.69
N GLN A 428 -29.79 9.51 -17.74
CA GLN A 428 -30.71 9.83 -16.65
C GLN A 428 -31.57 8.58 -16.45
N VAL A 429 -31.38 7.91 -15.32
CA VAL A 429 -32.29 6.86 -14.88
C VAL A 429 -33.66 7.55 -14.81
N PRO A 430 -34.65 7.13 -15.60
CA PRO A 430 -35.98 7.74 -15.50
C PRO A 430 -36.42 7.67 -14.05
N ALA A 431 -36.90 8.81 -13.53
CA ALA A 431 -37.41 8.87 -12.18
C ALA A 431 -38.47 7.76 -12.03
N PRO A 432 -38.50 7.02 -10.92
CA PRO A 432 -39.54 6.03 -10.71
C PRO A 432 -40.89 6.70 -10.86
N GLU A 433 -41.76 6.14 -11.72
CA GLU A 433 -43.13 6.60 -11.88
C GLU A 433 -43.77 6.67 -10.50
N ALA A 434 -44.35 7.83 -10.18
CA ALA A 434 -45.09 8.01 -8.94
C ALA A 434 -46.17 6.91 -8.86
N PRO A 435 -46.40 6.31 -7.69
CA PRO A 435 -47.45 5.32 -7.54
C PRO A 435 -48.79 5.93 -7.97
N ALA A 436 -49.52 5.25 -8.86
CA ALA A 436 -50.83 5.66 -9.29
C ALA A 436 -51.71 5.92 -8.04
N GLU A 437 -52.30 7.13 -7.99
CA GLU A 437 -53.18 7.55 -6.92
C GLU A 437 -54.33 6.56 -6.80
N ALA A 438 -54.47 5.88 -5.66
CA ALA A 438 -55.52 4.91 -5.40
C ALA A 438 -56.89 5.65 -5.46
N ALA A 439 -57.77 5.15 -6.31
CA ALA A 439 -59.15 5.65 -6.40
C ALA A 439 -59.83 5.62 -5.02
N PRO A 440 -60.67 6.63 -4.67
CA PRO A 440 -61.32 6.71 -3.37
C PRO A 440 -62.28 5.53 -3.20
N ALA A 441 -62.15 4.82 -2.07
CA ALA A 441 -63.06 3.74 -1.68
C ALA A 441 -64.49 4.30 -1.46
N GLU A 442 -65.43 3.71 -2.18
CA GLU A 442 -66.86 3.98 -1.99
C GLU A 442 -67.31 3.69 -0.56
N GLY A 443 -68.03 4.65 0.00
CA GLY A 443 -68.51 4.60 1.38
C GLY A 443 -69.49 3.49 1.63
N HIS A 444 -69.19 2.64 2.62
CA HIS A 444 -70.14 1.75 3.26
C HIS A 444 -70.79 2.51 4.42
N THR A 445 -72.10 2.80 4.29
CA THR A 445 -73.00 3.22 5.38
C THR A 445 -73.32 2.01 6.26
N PRO A 446 -73.21 2.06 7.60
CA PRO A 446 -73.68 1.03 8.47
C PRO A 446 -75.20 1.06 8.66
N PRO A 447 -75.91 -0.07 8.80
CA PRO A 447 -77.34 -0.08 9.07
C PRO A 447 -77.63 0.29 10.52
N VAL A 448 -78.68 1.13 10.66
CA VAL A 448 -79.31 1.49 11.95
C VAL A 448 -80.18 0.35 12.43
N SER A 449 -79.92 -0.10 13.64
CA SER A 449 -80.93 -0.59 14.64
C SER A 449 -80.26 -0.92 15.96
#